data_3d5cc8bacfed85c93bed45f01844612d
#
_entry.id   3d5cc8bacfed85c93bed45f01844612d
#
_cell.length_a   1.000
_cell.length_b   1.000
_cell.length_c   1.000
_cell.angle_alpha   90.00
_cell.angle_beta   90.00
_cell.angle_gamma   90.00
#
_symmetry.space_group_name_H-M   'P 1'
#
loop_
_entity.id
_entity.type
_entity.pdbx_description
1 polymer ?
#
loop_
_entity_poly.entity_id
_entity_poly.type
_entity_poly.pdbx_seq_one_letter_code
_entity_poly.pdbx_strand_id
1 'polypeptide(L)'
;YCPWEMQASIMQSGHFKVVHDDVDPKDVDADYVFDCRGKPDDYSEYEDLTNPINACILGKPKWNTSRNPWSRHVATPDGWTFVIPTHYKSPSHDFCVGYCYNSDITQQEVAEYNFLERFDVDVAKHVKFKNYIAKNPIVDDRIFLNGNRLFFLEPLESSSTQTYIMWVDFIMKYVLNGKDTTSNASKKVRMYIEQVKNFVLWHYQCGSKYDTPFWDYAKSLTFKDDAFDAMLYESRSYDKHGIMPKSYGGYTTDGNEYGQWSPYSFKVWDQGMKEVLTDKMAMV
;
A
#
# COMPACT_ATOMS: atom_id res chain seq x y z
N TYR A 1 4.52 -8.85 -15.03
CA TYR A 1 3.50 -7.94 -15.53
C TYR A 1 4.15 -6.70 -16.13
N CYS A 2 3.85 -6.41 -17.39
CA CYS A 2 4.33 -5.23 -18.11
C CYS A 2 3.16 -4.26 -18.35
N PRO A 3 3.12 -3.09 -17.69
CA PRO A 3 2.02 -2.14 -17.82
C PRO A 3 1.77 -1.68 -19.27
N TRP A 4 2.83 -1.53 -20.04
CA TRP A 4 2.76 -1.10 -21.43
C TRP A 4 2.11 -2.13 -22.35
N GLU A 5 2.41 -3.42 -22.15
CA GLU A 5 1.80 -4.52 -22.91
C GLU A 5 0.33 -4.65 -22.58
N MET A 6 -0.03 -4.51 -21.30
CA MET A 6 -1.41 -4.50 -20.86
C MET A 6 -2.18 -3.32 -21.47
N GLN A 7 -1.62 -2.11 -21.41
CA GLN A 7 -2.23 -0.94 -22.03
C GLN A 7 -2.44 -1.14 -23.53
N ALA A 8 -1.43 -1.63 -24.24
CA ALA A 8 -1.54 -1.90 -25.68
C ALA A 8 -2.64 -2.93 -25.98
N SER A 9 -2.73 -4.00 -25.18
CA SER A 9 -3.77 -5.03 -25.32
C SER A 9 -5.18 -4.46 -25.08
N ILE A 10 -5.34 -3.64 -24.05
CA ILE A 10 -6.60 -2.96 -23.76
C ILE A 10 -7.01 -2.07 -24.93
N MET A 11 -6.10 -1.23 -25.43
CA MET A 11 -6.36 -0.33 -26.55
C MET A 11 -6.72 -1.07 -27.84
N GLN A 12 -6.16 -2.24 -28.06
CA GLN A 12 -6.45 -3.09 -29.22
C GLN A 12 -7.78 -3.85 -29.13
N SER A 13 -8.39 -3.93 -27.95
CA SER A 13 -9.61 -4.70 -27.72
C SER A 13 -10.84 -4.17 -28.49
N GLY A 14 -10.82 -2.90 -28.91
CA GLY A 14 -11.94 -2.23 -29.60
C GLY A 14 -13.11 -1.86 -28.67
N HIS A 15 -13.01 -2.13 -27.35
CA HIS A 15 -14.09 -1.83 -26.40
C HIS A 15 -14.01 -0.40 -25.84
N PHE A 16 -12.99 0.38 -26.24
CA PHE A 16 -12.74 1.71 -25.70
C PHE A 16 -12.71 2.76 -26.81
N LYS A 17 -13.31 3.91 -26.52
CA LYS A 17 -13.08 5.14 -27.27
C LYS A 17 -12.13 6.00 -26.44
N VAL A 18 -10.94 6.29 -26.98
CA VAL A 18 -9.98 7.18 -26.34
C VAL A 18 -10.26 8.61 -26.77
N VAL A 19 -10.38 9.51 -25.80
CA VAL A 19 -10.47 10.94 -26.00
C VAL A 19 -9.27 11.56 -25.32
N HIS A 20 -8.48 12.35 -26.08
CA HIS A 20 -7.33 13.08 -25.55
C HIS A 20 -7.77 14.49 -25.20
N ASP A 21 -8.39 14.63 -24.05
CA ASP A 21 -8.88 15.91 -23.55
C ASP A 21 -8.73 15.96 -22.02
N ASP A 22 -8.58 17.14 -21.44
CA ASP A 22 -8.60 17.38 -20.01
C ASP A 22 -10.04 17.77 -19.61
N VAL A 23 -10.79 16.78 -19.17
CA VAL A 23 -12.21 16.93 -18.87
C VAL A 23 -12.45 16.86 -17.38
N ASP A 24 -13.24 17.79 -16.81
CA ASP A 24 -13.75 17.64 -15.45
C ASP A 24 -14.72 16.44 -15.41
N PRO A 25 -14.57 15.47 -14.49
CA PRO A 25 -15.48 14.35 -14.33
C PRO A 25 -16.95 14.73 -14.20
N LYS A 26 -17.26 15.93 -13.71
CA LYS A 26 -18.62 16.45 -13.61
C LYS A 26 -19.24 16.76 -14.96
N ASP A 27 -18.41 17.15 -15.93
CA ASP A 27 -18.83 17.54 -17.28
C ASP A 27 -18.89 16.35 -18.25
N VAL A 28 -18.47 15.16 -17.81
CA VAL A 28 -18.55 13.95 -18.64
C VAL A 28 -20.00 13.51 -18.78
N ASP A 29 -20.47 13.42 -20.04
CA ASP A 29 -21.79 12.89 -20.40
C ASP A 29 -21.79 11.34 -20.34
N ALA A 30 -21.95 10.81 -19.15
CA ALA A 30 -22.04 9.37 -18.86
C ALA A 30 -22.83 9.14 -17.58
N ASP A 31 -23.50 8.00 -17.50
CA ASP A 31 -24.23 7.61 -16.27
C ASP A 31 -23.28 7.47 -15.07
N TYR A 32 -22.10 6.93 -15.30
CA TYR A 32 -21.08 6.70 -14.27
C TYR A 32 -19.69 7.06 -14.76
N VAL A 33 -18.86 7.61 -13.87
CA VAL A 33 -17.49 8.03 -14.13
C VAL A 33 -16.55 7.46 -13.07
N PHE A 34 -15.44 6.87 -13.49
CA PHE A 34 -14.33 6.53 -12.59
C PHE A 34 -13.23 7.59 -12.72
N ASP A 35 -13.06 8.42 -11.69
CA ASP A 35 -12.00 9.45 -11.66
C ASP A 35 -10.68 8.84 -11.20
N CYS A 36 -9.78 8.60 -12.15
CA CYS A 36 -8.45 8.04 -11.94
C CYS A 36 -7.32 9.05 -12.23
N ARG A 37 -7.57 10.36 -12.16
CA ARG A 37 -6.61 11.42 -12.54
C ARG A 37 -5.35 11.53 -11.68
N GLY A 38 -5.13 10.61 -10.76
CA GLY A 38 -3.95 10.61 -9.89
C GLY A 38 -4.13 11.44 -8.62
N LYS A 39 -3.03 11.89 -8.01
CA LYS A 39 -3.08 12.62 -6.74
C LYS A 39 -3.87 13.93 -6.90
N PRO A 40 -4.59 14.38 -5.84
CA PRO A 40 -5.25 15.68 -5.85
C PRO A 40 -4.21 16.82 -5.80
N ASP A 41 -4.59 17.96 -6.36
CA ASP A 41 -3.83 19.21 -6.21
C ASP A 41 -4.17 19.92 -4.89
N ASP A 42 -5.42 19.78 -4.43
CA ASP A 42 -5.92 20.26 -3.16
C ASP A 42 -6.40 19.09 -2.27
N TYR A 43 -6.01 19.12 -1.01
CA TYR A 43 -6.32 18.09 -0.02
C TYR A 43 -7.45 18.48 0.93
N SER A 44 -8.19 19.56 0.69
CA SER A 44 -9.31 20.00 1.54
C SER A 44 -10.41 18.95 1.69
N GLU A 45 -10.64 18.16 0.63
CA GLU A 45 -11.61 17.04 0.61
C GLU A 45 -11.00 15.69 0.98
N TYR A 46 -9.83 15.70 1.64
CA TYR A 46 -9.13 14.51 2.06
C TYR A 46 -8.84 14.53 3.56
N GLU A 47 -8.69 13.35 4.13
CA GLU A 47 -8.23 13.12 5.51
C GLU A 47 -6.86 12.46 5.47
N ASP A 48 -6.00 12.81 6.43
CA ASP A 48 -4.68 12.20 6.56
C ASP A 48 -4.82 10.77 7.09
N LEU A 49 -4.11 9.83 6.48
CA LEU A 49 -3.91 8.50 7.00
C LEU A 49 -2.62 8.47 7.82
N THR A 50 -2.75 8.16 9.10
CA THR A 50 -1.61 8.05 10.01
C THR A 50 -0.62 7.00 9.50
N ASN A 51 0.61 7.45 9.22
CA ASN A 51 1.70 6.59 8.74
C ASN A 51 3.05 7.27 9.05
N PRO A 52 4.09 6.51 9.45
CA PRO A 52 5.38 7.10 9.80
C PRO A 52 6.23 7.54 8.60
N ILE A 53 5.90 7.12 7.38
CA ILE A 53 6.68 7.41 6.16
C ILE A 53 5.99 8.49 5.33
N ASN A 54 6.75 9.50 4.90
CA ASN A 54 6.25 10.59 4.05
C ASN A 54 7.22 10.98 2.91
N ALA A 55 8.33 10.25 2.75
CA ALA A 55 9.31 10.51 1.72
C ALA A 55 9.99 9.22 1.24
N CYS A 56 10.49 9.25 0.02
CA CYS A 56 11.25 8.15 -0.57
C CYS A 56 12.33 8.69 -1.52
N ILE A 57 13.51 8.10 -1.47
CA ILE A 57 14.58 8.29 -2.45
C ILE A 57 14.53 7.07 -3.38
N LEU A 58 14.41 7.31 -4.67
CA LEU A 58 14.39 6.26 -5.69
C LEU A 58 15.74 6.20 -6.40
N GLY A 59 16.22 5.00 -6.65
CA GLY A 59 17.52 4.78 -7.25
C GLY A 59 17.50 3.78 -8.39
N LYS A 60 18.42 4.00 -9.33
CA LYS A 60 18.75 3.09 -10.41
C LYS A 60 19.88 2.18 -9.97
N PRO A 61 19.66 0.88 -9.81
CA PRO A 61 20.70 -0.05 -9.40
C PRO A 61 21.74 -0.26 -10.51
N LYS A 62 23.02 -0.36 -10.12
CA LYS A 62 24.12 -0.71 -11.01
C LYS A 62 24.29 -2.22 -11.20
N TRP A 63 23.36 -3.00 -10.65
CA TRP A 63 23.30 -4.46 -10.80
C TRP A 63 21.96 -4.91 -11.41
N ASN A 64 21.93 -6.15 -11.88
CA ASN A 64 20.72 -6.72 -12.45
C ASN A 64 19.78 -7.27 -11.35
N THR A 65 18.70 -6.55 -11.06
CA THR A 65 17.70 -6.93 -10.05
C THR A 65 16.81 -8.09 -10.51
N SER A 66 16.69 -8.35 -11.82
CA SER A 66 15.81 -9.42 -12.35
C SER A 66 16.28 -10.84 -12.04
N ARG A 67 17.48 -10.99 -11.48
CA ARG A 67 17.99 -12.30 -11.04
C ARG A 67 17.36 -12.77 -9.73
N ASN A 68 16.74 -11.87 -8.98
CA ASN A 68 16.05 -12.20 -7.73
C ASN A 68 14.59 -12.53 -8.03
N PRO A 69 14.08 -13.70 -7.64
CA PRO A 69 12.68 -14.07 -7.89
C PRO A 69 11.68 -13.43 -6.93
N TRP A 70 12.13 -12.61 -5.98
CA TRP A 70 11.31 -11.96 -4.95
C TRP A 70 11.73 -10.52 -4.71
N SER A 71 10.78 -9.70 -4.26
CA SER A 71 11.05 -8.37 -3.70
C SER A 71 11.76 -8.49 -2.35
N ARG A 72 12.60 -7.53 -2.04
CA ARG A 72 13.30 -7.43 -0.77
C ARG A 72 12.90 -6.14 -0.06
N HIS A 73 12.43 -6.26 1.18
CA HIS A 73 12.13 -5.14 2.05
C HIS A 73 13.00 -5.27 3.31
N VAL A 74 13.68 -4.20 3.71
CA VAL A 74 14.61 -4.22 4.84
C VAL A 74 14.47 -2.95 5.66
N ALA A 75 14.31 -3.09 6.97
CA ALA A 75 14.32 -1.96 7.89
C ALA A 75 15.67 -1.22 7.85
N THR A 76 15.64 0.08 8.00
CA THR A 76 16.78 0.99 8.05
C THR A 76 16.71 1.87 9.30
N PRO A 77 17.75 2.63 9.65
CA PRO A 77 17.67 3.58 10.77
C PRO A 77 16.53 4.60 10.62
N ASP A 78 16.15 4.96 9.39
CA ASP A 78 15.24 6.06 9.08
C ASP A 78 13.87 5.60 8.56
N GLY A 79 13.67 4.28 8.42
CA GLY A 79 12.48 3.68 7.83
C GLY A 79 12.76 2.31 7.24
N TRP A 80 12.64 2.16 5.93
CA TRP A 80 12.86 0.89 5.24
C TRP A 80 13.27 1.09 3.77
N THR A 81 13.83 0.03 3.18
CA THR A 81 14.19 0.00 1.76
C THR A 81 13.46 -1.11 1.03
N PHE A 82 13.25 -0.91 -0.26
CA PHE A 82 12.80 -1.97 -1.15
C PHE A 82 13.76 -2.17 -2.32
N VAL A 83 13.81 -3.42 -2.79
CA VAL A 83 14.40 -3.81 -4.08
C VAL A 83 13.37 -4.65 -4.80
N ILE A 84 12.89 -4.17 -5.95
CA ILE A 84 11.88 -4.87 -6.77
C ILE A 84 12.61 -5.48 -7.96
N PRO A 85 12.47 -6.80 -8.21
CA PRO A 85 13.05 -7.41 -9.38
C PRO A 85 12.38 -6.89 -10.66
N THR A 86 13.15 -6.18 -11.49
CA THR A 86 12.67 -5.62 -12.76
C THR A 86 13.64 -5.99 -13.87
N HIS A 87 13.10 -6.14 -15.07
CA HIS A 87 13.95 -6.34 -16.23
C HIS A 87 14.79 -5.08 -16.49
N TYR A 88 16.11 -5.23 -16.65
CA TYR A 88 17.05 -4.10 -16.76
C TYR A 88 16.79 -3.16 -17.95
N LYS A 89 16.06 -3.62 -18.98
CA LYS A 89 15.61 -2.80 -20.13
C LYS A 89 14.25 -2.12 -19.89
N SER A 90 13.61 -2.38 -18.76
CA SER A 90 12.34 -1.73 -18.43
C SER A 90 12.60 -0.32 -17.93
N PRO A 91 11.80 0.69 -18.34
CA PRO A 91 11.86 2.03 -17.76
C PRO A 91 11.68 2.05 -16.23
N SER A 92 10.96 1.07 -15.68
CA SER A 92 10.79 0.93 -14.23
C SER A 92 12.06 0.49 -13.50
N HIS A 93 13.09 0.02 -14.20
CA HIS A 93 14.38 -0.34 -13.61
C HIS A 93 15.06 0.86 -12.94
N ASP A 94 14.86 2.06 -13.45
CA ASP A 94 15.44 3.28 -12.90
C ASP A 94 14.89 3.65 -11.50
N PHE A 95 13.80 3.00 -11.07
CA PHE A 95 13.11 3.28 -9.81
C PHE A 95 12.82 2.03 -8.98
N CYS A 96 13.52 0.93 -9.25
CA CYS A 96 13.22 -0.35 -8.61
C CYS A 96 13.91 -0.55 -7.26
N VAL A 97 14.73 0.38 -6.83
CA VAL A 97 15.32 0.43 -5.49
C VAL A 97 14.90 1.72 -4.82
N GLY A 98 14.42 1.65 -3.59
CA GLY A 98 13.98 2.83 -2.87
C GLY A 98 14.35 2.81 -1.40
N TYR A 99 14.50 4.00 -0.83
CA TYR A 99 14.75 4.28 0.57
C TYR A 99 13.62 5.14 1.10
N CYS A 100 12.70 4.54 1.84
CA CYS A 100 11.54 5.19 2.44
C CYS A 100 11.90 5.68 3.83
N TYR A 101 11.58 6.94 4.12
CA TYR A 101 11.95 7.60 5.39
C TYR A 101 10.92 8.66 5.79
N ASN A 102 11.08 9.23 6.99
CA ASN A 102 10.30 10.37 7.43
C ASN A 102 11.12 11.65 7.29
N SER A 103 10.71 12.53 6.38
CA SER A 103 11.44 13.80 6.11
C SER A 103 11.29 14.85 7.20
N ASP A 104 10.40 14.66 8.18
CA ASP A 104 10.24 15.54 9.32
C ASP A 104 11.17 15.15 10.49
N ILE A 105 11.73 13.92 10.43
CA ILE A 105 12.63 13.36 11.43
C ILE A 105 14.06 13.28 10.91
N THR A 106 14.24 12.80 9.67
CA THR A 106 15.53 12.60 9.03
C THR A 106 15.71 13.57 7.88
N GLN A 107 16.79 14.34 7.88
CA GLN A 107 17.14 15.23 6.77
C GLN A 107 17.41 14.42 5.50
N GLN A 108 17.05 14.98 4.35
CA GLN A 108 17.17 14.31 3.06
C GLN A 108 18.60 13.84 2.77
N GLU A 109 19.60 14.67 3.09
CA GLU A 109 21.02 14.40 2.86
C GLU A 109 21.51 13.21 3.70
N VAL A 110 20.99 13.07 4.94
CA VAL A 110 21.29 11.94 5.81
C VAL A 110 20.66 10.67 5.27
N ALA A 111 19.40 10.73 4.85
CA ALA A 111 18.70 9.60 4.25
C ALA A 111 19.37 9.15 2.94
N GLU A 112 19.82 10.10 2.10
CA GLU A 112 20.55 9.81 0.86
C GLU A 112 21.91 9.16 1.15
N TYR A 113 22.66 9.69 2.11
CA TYR A 113 23.93 9.09 2.53
C TYR A 113 23.71 7.63 2.99
N ASN A 114 22.71 7.39 3.87
CA ASN A 114 22.38 6.05 4.34
C ASN A 114 21.89 5.10 3.23
N PHE A 115 21.26 5.66 2.20
CA PHE A 115 20.85 4.90 1.02
C PHE A 115 22.03 4.45 0.17
N LEU A 116 22.97 5.37 -0.12
CA LEU A 116 24.16 5.10 -0.93
C LEU A 116 25.15 4.17 -0.22
N GLU A 117 25.26 4.24 1.11
CA GLU A 117 26.05 3.31 1.90
C GLU A 117 25.53 1.85 1.83
N ARG A 118 24.23 1.67 1.53
CA ARG A 118 23.60 0.34 1.49
C ARG A 118 23.54 -0.25 0.09
N PHE A 119 23.45 0.58 -0.92
CA PHE A 119 23.21 0.15 -2.30
C PHE A 119 24.11 0.90 -3.29
N ASP A 120 24.68 0.16 -4.22
CA ASP A 120 25.37 0.75 -5.38
C ASP A 120 24.34 1.18 -6.41
N VAL A 121 23.80 2.37 -6.23
CA VAL A 121 22.76 2.97 -7.07
C VAL A 121 23.15 4.38 -7.50
N ASP A 122 22.57 4.82 -8.61
CA ASP A 122 22.49 6.24 -8.94
C ASP A 122 21.15 6.78 -8.44
N VAL A 123 21.17 7.85 -7.66
CA VAL A 123 19.92 8.50 -7.20
C VAL A 123 19.18 9.06 -8.40
N ALA A 124 17.96 8.58 -8.60
CA ALA A 124 17.14 8.97 -9.75
C ALA A 124 16.11 10.05 -9.37
N LYS A 125 15.53 9.97 -8.17
CA LYS A 125 14.48 10.91 -7.76
C LYS A 125 14.29 10.95 -6.24
N HIS A 126 14.00 12.15 -5.72
CA HIS A 126 13.45 12.35 -4.38
C HIS A 126 11.95 12.62 -4.49
N VAL A 127 11.16 11.94 -3.67
CA VAL A 127 9.70 12.05 -3.65
C VAL A 127 9.24 12.32 -2.23
N LYS A 128 8.48 13.39 -2.03
CA LYS A 128 7.68 13.61 -0.82
C LYS A 128 6.23 13.38 -1.14
N PHE A 129 5.50 12.78 -0.21
CA PHE A 129 4.10 12.45 -0.38
C PHE A 129 3.33 12.57 0.93
N LYS A 130 2.02 12.68 0.81
CA LYS A 130 1.07 12.51 1.91
C LYS A 130 0.47 11.11 1.84
N ASN A 131 0.11 10.58 2.99
CA ASN A 131 -0.79 9.43 3.10
C ASN A 131 -2.18 9.99 3.37
N TYR A 132 -3.17 9.67 2.56
CA TYR A 132 -4.49 10.29 2.61
C TYR A 132 -5.59 9.40 2.05
N ILE A 133 -6.83 9.73 2.40
CA ILE A 133 -8.06 9.13 1.88
C ILE A 133 -9.08 10.22 1.58
N ALA A 134 -9.83 10.06 0.51
CA ALA A 134 -10.95 10.94 0.18
C ALA A 134 -12.04 10.87 1.26
N LYS A 135 -12.55 12.03 1.72
CA LYS A 135 -13.71 12.12 2.62
C LYS A 135 -14.93 11.49 1.98
N ASN A 136 -15.12 11.76 0.69
CA ASN A 136 -16.23 11.28 -0.12
C ASN A 136 -15.69 10.45 -1.30
N PRO A 137 -15.58 9.12 -1.19
CA PRO A 137 -15.14 8.24 -2.27
C PRO A 137 -16.04 8.26 -3.52
N ILE A 138 -17.30 8.66 -3.35
CA ILE A 138 -18.29 8.79 -4.43
C ILE A 138 -18.86 10.21 -4.38
N VAL A 139 -18.78 10.91 -5.49
CA VAL A 139 -19.28 12.29 -5.65
C VAL A 139 -20.51 12.26 -6.56
N ASP A 140 -21.57 13.00 -6.13
CA ASP A 140 -22.83 13.15 -6.85
C ASP A 140 -23.46 11.79 -7.24
N ASP A 141 -23.29 10.75 -6.42
CA ASP A 141 -23.78 9.38 -6.62
C ASP A 141 -23.37 8.71 -7.95
N ARG A 142 -22.49 9.32 -8.73
CA ARG A 142 -22.09 8.85 -10.07
C ARG A 142 -20.60 8.89 -10.36
N ILE A 143 -19.81 9.69 -9.64
CA ILE A 143 -18.37 9.81 -9.84
C ILE A 143 -17.64 9.01 -8.77
N PHE A 144 -17.03 7.92 -9.14
CA PHE A 144 -16.28 7.02 -8.27
C PHE A 144 -14.80 7.38 -8.30
N LEU A 145 -14.26 7.91 -7.20
CA LEU A 145 -12.83 8.18 -7.09
C LEU A 145 -12.06 6.86 -7.05
N ASN A 146 -10.96 6.77 -7.82
CA ASN A 146 -10.12 5.57 -7.86
C ASN A 146 -8.64 5.93 -8.02
N GLY A 147 -7.76 4.94 -7.82
CA GLY A 147 -6.32 5.19 -7.84
C GLY A 147 -5.92 6.21 -6.76
N ASN A 148 -4.87 6.97 -7.02
CA ASN A 148 -4.41 8.02 -6.12
C ASN A 148 -5.43 9.18 -5.95
N ARG A 149 -6.52 9.18 -6.71
CA ARG A 149 -7.63 10.11 -6.47
C ARG A 149 -8.48 9.68 -5.29
N LEU A 150 -8.56 8.38 -5.01
CA LEU A 150 -9.29 7.83 -3.86
C LEU A 150 -8.46 7.90 -2.57
N PHE A 151 -7.27 7.35 -2.60
CA PHE A 151 -6.34 7.36 -1.46
C PHE A 151 -4.90 7.12 -1.92
N PHE A 152 -3.98 7.47 -1.05
CA PHE A 152 -2.58 7.05 -1.14
C PHE A 152 -2.09 6.62 0.23
N LEU A 153 -1.44 5.49 0.26
CA LEU A 153 -0.71 4.97 1.42
C LEU A 153 0.67 4.52 0.95
N GLU A 154 1.67 4.66 1.80
CA GLU A 154 3.01 4.18 1.51
C GLU A 154 3.03 2.71 1.04
N PRO A 155 4.04 2.30 0.23
CA PRO A 155 3.96 1.03 -0.49
C PRO A 155 4.47 -0.20 0.26
N LEU A 156 4.62 -0.20 1.60
CA LEU A 156 5.23 -1.31 2.35
C LEU A 156 4.61 -2.67 2.01
N GLU A 157 3.29 -2.75 1.94
CA GLU A 157 2.54 -3.97 1.59
C GLU A 157 2.06 -4.01 0.14
N SER A 158 2.41 -3.01 -0.68
CA SER A 158 1.96 -2.90 -2.09
C SER A 158 0.43 -3.01 -2.27
N SER A 159 -0.34 -2.65 -1.24
CA SER A 159 -1.79 -2.88 -1.11
C SER A 159 -2.66 -2.01 -2.03
N SER A 160 -2.13 -0.87 -2.50
CA SER A 160 -2.93 0.13 -3.22
C SER A 160 -3.55 -0.41 -4.51
N THR A 161 -2.77 -1.11 -5.35
CA THR A 161 -3.29 -1.66 -6.62
C THR A 161 -4.41 -2.68 -6.39
N GLN A 162 -4.25 -3.55 -5.40
CA GLN A 162 -5.29 -4.52 -5.02
C GLN A 162 -6.57 -3.81 -4.60
N THR A 163 -6.44 -2.77 -3.75
CA THR A 163 -7.58 -1.96 -3.30
C THR A 163 -8.31 -1.30 -4.47
N TYR A 164 -7.57 -0.72 -5.42
CA TYR A 164 -8.18 -0.07 -6.59
C TYR A 164 -8.99 -1.06 -7.46
N ILE A 165 -8.46 -2.25 -7.68
CA ILE A 165 -9.14 -3.30 -8.46
C ILE A 165 -10.38 -3.79 -7.71
N MET A 166 -10.25 -4.10 -6.43
CA MET A 166 -11.37 -4.58 -5.60
C MET A 166 -12.49 -3.52 -5.51
N TRP A 167 -12.13 -2.25 -5.42
CA TRP A 167 -13.10 -1.16 -5.39
C TRP A 167 -13.91 -1.08 -6.68
N VAL A 168 -13.26 -1.12 -7.84
CA VAL A 168 -13.96 -1.14 -9.14
C VAL A 168 -14.85 -2.38 -9.25
N ASP A 169 -14.34 -3.55 -8.89
CA ASP A 169 -15.11 -4.81 -8.93
C ASP A 169 -16.35 -4.74 -8.02
N PHE A 170 -16.19 -4.18 -6.81
CA PHE A 170 -17.31 -3.96 -5.88
C PHE A 170 -18.37 -3.03 -6.47
N ILE A 171 -17.97 -1.88 -7.02
CA ILE A 171 -18.90 -0.93 -7.66
C ILE A 171 -19.66 -1.63 -8.78
N MET A 172 -18.95 -2.30 -9.68
CA MET A 172 -19.55 -3.00 -10.84
C MET A 172 -20.53 -4.10 -10.41
N LYS A 173 -20.18 -4.88 -9.38
CA LYS A 173 -21.01 -6.03 -8.95
C LYS A 173 -22.20 -5.66 -8.07
N TYR A 174 -22.06 -4.63 -7.27
CA TYR A 174 -23.06 -4.35 -6.23
C TYR A 174 -23.76 -3.01 -6.40
N VAL A 175 -23.03 -1.92 -6.65
CA VAL A 175 -23.63 -0.58 -6.72
C VAL A 175 -24.37 -0.40 -8.03
N LEU A 176 -23.71 -0.64 -9.18
CA LEU A 176 -24.33 -0.46 -10.49
C LEU A 176 -25.45 -1.47 -10.77
N ASN A 177 -25.49 -2.56 -10.05
CA ASN A 177 -26.57 -3.55 -10.12
C ASN A 177 -27.67 -3.33 -9.07
N GLY A 178 -27.65 -2.20 -8.35
CA GLY A 178 -28.67 -1.84 -7.35
C GLY A 178 -28.72 -2.75 -6.12
N LYS A 179 -27.66 -3.53 -5.86
CA LYS A 179 -27.57 -4.42 -4.69
C LYS A 179 -27.01 -3.72 -3.46
N ASP A 180 -26.36 -2.58 -3.65
CA ASP A 180 -25.85 -1.74 -2.57
C ASP A 180 -26.01 -0.26 -2.94
N THR A 181 -26.01 0.60 -1.93
CA THR A 181 -26.11 2.06 -2.12
C THR A 181 -24.73 2.69 -2.19
N THR A 182 -24.62 3.85 -2.86
CA THR A 182 -23.40 4.66 -2.92
C THR A 182 -22.92 5.06 -1.52
N SER A 183 -23.85 5.43 -0.63
CA SER A 183 -23.53 5.76 0.76
C SER A 183 -22.92 4.58 1.54
N ASN A 184 -23.48 3.37 1.39
CA ASN A 184 -22.95 2.18 2.05
C ASN A 184 -21.61 1.74 1.43
N ALA A 185 -21.50 1.82 0.11
CA ALA A 185 -20.26 1.56 -0.62
C ALA A 185 -19.11 2.49 -0.15
N SER A 186 -19.38 3.80 -0.01
CA SER A 186 -18.41 4.77 0.52
C SER A 186 -17.93 4.40 1.91
N LYS A 187 -18.83 3.98 2.81
CA LYS A 187 -18.45 3.53 4.16
C LYS A 187 -17.57 2.28 4.12
N LYS A 188 -17.95 1.31 3.28
CA LYS A 188 -17.19 0.04 3.15
C LYS A 188 -15.78 0.25 2.62
N VAL A 189 -15.59 1.05 1.58
CA VAL A 189 -14.24 1.29 1.03
C VAL A 189 -13.37 2.08 2.01
N ARG A 190 -13.94 3.05 2.74
CA ARG A 190 -13.20 3.77 3.78
C ARG A 190 -12.76 2.84 4.91
N MET A 191 -13.67 2.01 5.41
CA MET A 191 -13.36 0.99 6.42
C MET A 191 -12.25 0.04 5.93
N TYR A 192 -12.34 -0.42 4.69
CA TYR A 192 -11.34 -1.28 4.10
C TYR A 192 -9.96 -0.61 4.04
N ILE A 193 -9.89 0.65 3.61
CA ILE A 193 -8.62 1.42 3.54
C ILE A 193 -8.05 1.67 4.94
N GLU A 194 -8.90 1.93 5.94
CA GLU A 194 -8.49 2.04 7.34
C GLU A 194 -7.87 0.72 7.86
N GLN A 195 -8.46 -0.42 7.51
CA GLN A 195 -7.92 -1.72 7.84
C GLN A 195 -6.55 -1.94 7.18
N VAL A 196 -6.40 -1.55 5.92
CA VAL A 196 -5.11 -1.59 5.21
C VAL A 196 -4.07 -0.73 5.92
N LYS A 197 -4.41 0.50 6.29
CA LYS A 197 -3.53 1.40 7.06
C LYS A 197 -3.13 0.78 8.40
N ASN A 198 -4.07 0.24 9.15
CA ASN A 198 -3.81 -0.35 10.47
C ASN A 198 -2.84 -1.55 10.37
N PHE A 199 -3.02 -2.41 9.36
CA PHE A 199 -2.12 -3.53 9.13
C PHE A 199 -0.70 -3.06 8.78
N VAL A 200 -0.56 -2.05 7.91
CA VAL A 200 0.74 -1.43 7.59
C VAL A 200 1.36 -0.81 8.84
N LEU A 201 0.58 -0.10 9.64
CA LEU A 201 1.06 0.55 10.86
C LEU A 201 1.54 -0.46 11.91
N TRP A 202 0.89 -1.62 11.97
CA TRP A 202 1.30 -2.72 12.87
C TRP A 202 2.74 -3.19 12.61
N HIS A 203 3.22 -3.17 11.38
CA HIS A 203 4.61 -3.49 11.05
C HIS A 203 5.61 -2.61 11.81
N TYR A 204 5.29 -1.33 11.96
CA TYR A 204 6.15 -0.37 12.64
C TYR A 204 6.08 -0.49 14.15
N GLN A 205 4.93 -0.87 14.71
CA GLN A 205 4.73 -0.99 16.15
C GLN A 205 5.65 -2.05 16.78
N CYS A 206 6.01 -3.07 16.05
CA CYS A 206 6.97 -4.08 16.51
C CYS A 206 8.43 -3.60 16.52
N GLY A 207 8.67 -2.46 15.87
CA GLY A 207 9.99 -1.85 15.81
C GLY A 207 10.96 -2.59 14.88
N SER A 208 12.23 -2.32 15.04
CA SER A 208 13.32 -2.92 14.28
C SER A 208 14.54 -3.15 15.18
N LYS A 209 15.65 -3.62 14.61
CA LYS A 209 16.94 -3.69 15.32
C LYS A 209 17.55 -2.31 15.59
N TYR A 210 17.03 -1.26 14.99
CA TYR A 210 17.56 0.09 15.14
C TYR A 210 16.88 0.82 16.29
N ASP A 211 17.67 1.56 17.05
CA ASP A 211 17.23 2.42 18.14
C ASP A 211 17.48 3.87 17.71
N THR A 212 16.49 4.45 17.06
CA THR A 212 16.57 5.77 16.41
C THR A 212 15.30 6.57 16.62
N PRO A 213 15.35 7.92 16.50
CA PRO A 213 14.17 8.77 16.62
C PRO A 213 13.04 8.37 15.66
N PHE A 214 13.35 7.86 14.46
CA PHE A 214 12.33 7.36 13.55
C PHE A 214 11.57 6.17 14.15
N TRP A 215 12.28 5.17 14.68
CA TRP A 215 11.65 3.97 15.22
C TRP A 215 10.91 4.23 16.53
N ASP A 216 11.38 5.19 17.35
CA ASP A 216 10.65 5.64 18.54
C ASP A 216 9.34 6.31 18.15
N TYR A 217 9.36 7.19 17.15
CA TYR A 217 8.16 7.81 16.60
C TYR A 217 7.22 6.75 16.01
N ALA A 218 7.72 5.89 15.13
CA ALA A 218 6.93 4.89 14.44
C ALA A 218 6.22 3.92 15.42
N LYS A 219 6.91 3.48 16.47
CA LYS A 219 6.33 2.66 17.55
C LYS A 219 5.27 3.39 18.38
N SER A 220 5.35 4.72 18.47
CA SER A 220 4.38 5.52 19.23
C SER A 220 3.04 5.68 18.53
N LEU A 221 3.00 5.45 17.20
CA LEU A 221 1.78 5.52 16.41
C LEU A 221 0.91 4.31 16.71
N THR A 222 -0.22 4.53 17.36
CA THR A 222 -1.15 3.48 17.76
C THR A 222 -2.50 3.63 17.07
N PHE A 223 -3.23 2.54 16.97
CA PHE A 223 -4.63 2.52 16.54
C PHE A 223 -5.45 1.63 17.48
N LYS A 224 -6.77 1.80 17.44
CA LYS A 224 -7.71 0.91 18.12
C LYS A 224 -8.70 0.39 17.09
N ASP A 225 -8.79 -0.92 16.99
CA ASP A 225 -9.67 -1.58 16.02
C ASP A 225 -10.02 -2.98 16.53
N ASP A 226 -11.26 -3.15 16.98
CA ASP A 226 -11.74 -4.41 17.54
C ASP A 226 -11.68 -5.57 16.53
N ALA A 227 -11.85 -5.25 15.23
CA ALA A 227 -11.76 -6.26 14.17
C ALA A 227 -10.30 -6.73 13.98
N PHE A 228 -9.32 -5.83 14.11
CA PHE A 228 -7.91 -6.17 14.12
C PHE A 228 -7.56 -7.08 15.30
N ASP A 229 -7.99 -6.70 16.49
CA ASP A 229 -7.72 -7.45 17.72
C ASP A 229 -8.35 -8.85 17.66
N ALA A 230 -9.58 -8.95 17.14
CA ALA A 230 -10.25 -10.24 16.93
C ALA A 230 -9.47 -11.12 15.93
N MET A 231 -9.01 -10.56 14.81
CA MET A 231 -8.23 -11.29 13.81
C MET A 231 -6.88 -11.76 14.38
N LEU A 232 -6.19 -10.91 15.13
CA LEU A 232 -4.94 -11.25 15.79
C LEU A 232 -5.15 -12.37 16.85
N TYR A 233 -6.21 -12.28 17.64
CA TYR A 233 -6.57 -13.31 18.59
C TYR A 233 -6.87 -14.65 17.90
N GLU A 234 -7.65 -14.64 16.84
CA GLU A 234 -7.96 -15.82 16.03
C GLU A 234 -6.66 -16.43 15.47
N SER A 235 -5.79 -15.63 14.87
CA SER A 235 -4.53 -16.09 14.30
C SER A 235 -3.63 -16.81 15.32
N ARG A 236 -3.60 -16.31 16.55
CA ARG A 236 -2.86 -16.93 17.69
C ARG A 236 -3.52 -18.20 18.24
N SER A 237 -4.84 -18.32 18.09
CA SER A 237 -5.57 -19.50 18.52
C SER A 237 -5.27 -20.74 17.68
N TYR A 238 -4.96 -20.56 16.40
CA TYR A 238 -4.56 -21.64 15.51
C TYR A 238 -3.28 -22.36 15.97
N ASP A 239 -2.35 -21.65 16.59
CA ASP A 239 -1.12 -22.27 17.14
C ASP A 239 -1.39 -23.24 18.29
N LYS A 240 -2.41 -22.97 19.11
CA LYS A 240 -2.76 -23.80 20.27
C LYS A 240 -3.41 -25.11 19.88
N HIS A 241 -4.03 -25.19 18.70
CA HIS A 241 -4.84 -26.33 18.28
C HIS A 241 -4.26 -27.10 17.09
N GLY A 242 -3.09 -26.67 16.56
CA GLY A 242 -2.44 -27.30 15.40
C GLY A 242 -3.24 -27.24 14.09
N ILE A 243 -4.28 -26.42 14.05
CA ILE A 243 -5.15 -26.27 12.89
C ILE A 243 -4.60 -25.13 12.03
N MET A 244 -4.09 -25.47 10.86
CA MET A 244 -3.72 -24.45 9.86
C MET A 244 -4.99 -23.76 9.32
N PRO A 245 -5.03 -22.42 9.21
CA PRO A 245 -6.10 -21.74 8.52
C PRO A 245 -6.23 -22.28 7.10
N LYS A 246 -7.45 -22.56 6.64
CA LYS A 246 -7.71 -23.18 5.32
C LYS A 246 -7.37 -22.27 4.13
N SER A 247 -6.87 -21.07 4.35
CA SER A 247 -6.57 -20.13 3.27
C SER A 247 -5.08 -20.07 2.97
N TYR A 248 -4.68 -20.69 1.89
CA TYR A 248 -3.46 -20.37 1.17
C TYR A 248 -3.80 -19.30 0.13
N GLY A 249 -3.17 -18.13 0.20
CA GLY A 249 -3.17 -17.17 -0.91
C GLY A 249 -4.21 -16.05 -0.89
N GLY A 250 -4.60 -15.54 0.28
CA GLY A 250 -5.27 -14.22 0.37
C GLY A 250 -6.75 -14.15 -0.03
N TYR A 251 -7.38 -15.27 -0.37
CA TYR A 251 -8.81 -15.36 -0.58
C TYR A 251 -9.38 -16.43 0.34
N THR A 252 -10.02 -16.01 1.42
CA THR A 252 -10.83 -16.92 2.22
C THR A 252 -12.21 -17.01 1.59
N THR A 253 -12.69 -18.21 1.34
CA THR A 253 -14.09 -18.46 0.96
C THR A 253 -15.06 -18.21 2.13
N ASP A 254 -14.55 -17.96 3.32
CA ASP A 254 -15.31 -17.93 4.58
C ASP A 254 -15.59 -16.51 5.08
N GLY A 255 -15.17 -15.45 4.35
CA GLY A 255 -15.51 -14.07 4.67
C GLY A 255 -14.78 -13.48 5.90
N ASN A 256 -13.78 -14.17 6.44
CA ASN A 256 -13.04 -13.73 7.62
C ASN A 256 -11.72 -13.07 7.17
N GLU A 257 -11.82 -11.86 6.62
CA GLU A 257 -10.68 -11.07 6.14
C GLU A 257 -10.65 -9.72 6.87
N TYR A 258 -9.45 -9.28 7.19
CA TYR A 258 -9.17 -7.92 7.64
C TYR A 258 -8.48 -7.15 6.50
N GLY A 259 -9.21 -6.31 5.80
CA GLY A 259 -8.71 -5.69 4.57
C GLY A 259 -8.36 -6.77 3.52
N GLN A 260 -7.08 -6.95 3.26
CA GLN A 260 -6.56 -7.92 2.29
C GLN A 260 -6.00 -9.19 2.94
N TRP A 261 -5.99 -9.27 4.26
CA TRP A 261 -5.24 -10.28 5.01
C TRP A 261 -6.15 -11.25 5.74
N SER A 262 -5.82 -12.51 5.59
CA SER A 262 -6.45 -13.61 6.31
C SER A 262 -5.81 -13.81 7.69
N PRO A 263 -6.41 -14.62 8.58
CA PRO A 263 -5.78 -15.02 9.84
C PRO A 263 -4.38 -15.63 9.65
N TYR A 264 -4.13 -16.29 8.52
CA TYR A 264 -2.80 -16.82 8.20
C TYR A 264 -1.76 -15.73 7.99
N SER A 265 -2.11 -14.64 7.30
CA SER A 265 -1.22 -13.49 7.13
C SER A 265 -0.84 -12.88 8.48
N PHE A 266 -1.83 -12.72 9.36
CA PHE A 266 -1.59 -12.25 10.74
C PHE A 266 -0.66 -13.19 11.51
N LYS A 267 -0.86 -14.51 11.39
CA LYS A 267 0.00 -15.49 12.03
C LYS A 267 1.45 -15.40 11.57
N VAL A 268 1.68 -15.34 10.26
CA VAL A 268 3.03 -15.23 9.69
C VAL A 268 3.73 -13.97 10.18
N TRP A 269 3.02 -12.84 10.20
CA TRP A 269 3.54 -11.58 10.70
C TRP A 269 3.83 -11.63 12.22
N ASP A 270 2.88 -12.08 13.03
CA ASP A 270 3.04 -12.16 14.49
C ASP A 270 4.24 -13.05 14.88
N GLN A 271 4.48 -14.12 14.13
CA GLN A 271 5.63 -14.99 14.33
C GLN A 271 6.94 -14.31 13.92
N GLY A 272 7.01 -13.75 12.71
CA GLY A 272 8.21 -13.06 12.23
C GLY A 272 8.63 -11.89 13.12
N MET A 273 7.64 -11.17 13.67
CA MET A 273 7.91 -10.05 14.58
C MET A 273 8.46 -10.51 15.92
N LYS A 274 8.01 -11.64 16.46
CA LYS A 274 8.54 -12.24 17.70
C LYS A 274 9.98 -12.71 17.52
N GLU A 275 10.32 -13.30 16.36
CA GLU A 275 11.68 -13.74 16.06
C GLU A 275 12.65 -12.55 16.01
N VAL A 276 12.28 -11.45 15.35
CA VAL A 276 13.09 -10.22 15.33
C VAL A 276 13.36 -9.65 16.73
N LEU A 277 12.37 -9.74 17.63
CA LEU A 277 12.53 -9.29 19.04
C LEU A 277 13.42 -10.25 19.82
N THR A 278 13.35 -11.55 19.53
CA THR A 278 14.16 -12.58 20.23
C THR A 278 15.63 -12.47 19.82
N ASP A 279 15.92 -12.23 18.56
CA ASP A 279 17.29 -12.00 18.06
C ASP A 279 17.94 -10.74 18.67
N LYS A 280 17.14 -9.70 18.96
CA LYS A 280 17.62 -8.54 19.72
C LYS A 280 18.06 -8.90 21.14
N MET A 281 17.35 -9.81 21.81
CA MET A 281 17.71 -10.27 23.16
C MET A 281 18.92 -11.20 23.17
N ALA A 282 19.21 -11.86 22.05
CA ALA A 282 20.38 -12.74 21.92
C ALA A 282 21.67 -11.98 21.57
N MET A 283 21.58 -10.70 21.19
CA MET A 283 22.73 -9.83 20.86
C MET A 283 23.12 -8.87 21.99
N VAL A 284 22.51 -8.96 23.15
CA VAL A 284 22.87 -8.26 24.41
C VAL A 284 23.53 -9.27 25.34
#